data_b692da96b1666a19df7a789d7cf451c9
#
_entry.id   b692da96b1666a19df7a789d7cf451c9
#
_cell.length_a   1.000
_cell.length_b   1.000
_cell.length_c   1.000
_cell.angle_alpha   90.00
_cell.angle_beta   90.00
_cell.angle_gamma   90.00
#
_symmetry.space_group_name_H-M   'P 1'
#
loop_
_entity.id
_entity.type
_entity.pdbx_description
1 polymer ?
#
loop_
_entity_poly.entity_id
_entity_poly.type
_entity_poly.pdbx_seq_one_letter_code
_entity_poly.pdbx_strand_id
1 'polypeptide(L)'
;MKKIFLAAGLFLSVFTWSYGQQPSVSSVSFGSGALVSRAPDSRGWTDPALNHNRLIQQRTGEGVYKLIGPYKVVGTQFLYGEHHKGDLFATEAKAYNIFISYNTFNQEVEFYSSSNPDKPLVKEPGEVDSFTIQADPAADILSPLKFIYGAHLGTKDKFYYQEVAAGDRFVLYKRYKSELGYVSSNYVQAELRQFDLGFEYYYYDKEKKNLKKLKANASSVTKEFKGVTDISKVVNQDDFDLNQEAALQKAFEELNKSTKGF
;
A
#
# COMPACT_ATOMS: atom_id res chain seq x y z
N MET A 1 39.49 52.91 38.81
CA MET A 1 39.21 51.45 38.63
C MET A 1 37.76 51.19 38.98
N LYS A 2 36.89 51.13 37.96
CA LYS A 2 35.46 50.85 38.15
C LYS A 2 35.21 49.41 37.73
N LYS A 3 34.74 48.57 38.62
CA LYS A 3 34.33 47.19 38.36
C LYS A 3 32.87 47.20 37.86
N ILE A 4 32.65 46.71 36.67
CA ILE A 4 31.31 46.49 36.09
C ILE A 4 30.95 45.05 36.39
N PHE A 5 29.88 44.83 37.15
CA PHE A 5 29.25 43.53 37.33
C PHE A 5 28.25 43.30 36.19
N LEU A 6 28.48 42.28 35.39
CA LEU A 6 27.55 41.79 34.36
C LEU A 6 26.67 40.72 35.03
N ALA A 7 25.38 41.01 35.20
CA ALA A 7 24.39 40.04 35.64
C ALA A 7 23.90 39.25 34.42
N ALA A 8 24.23 37.96 34.36
CA ALA A 8 23.71 37.03 33.38
C ALA A 8 22.32 36.57 33.82
N GLY A 9 21.28 37.06 33.14
CA GLY A 9 19.92 36.59 33.32
C GLY A 9 19.71 35.25 32.59
N LEU A 10 19.46 34.20 33.37
CA LEU A 10 19.10 32.88 32.86
C LEU A 10 17.62 32.90 32.45
N PHE A 11 17.35 32.98 31.18
CA PHE A 11 15.99 32.75 30.64
C PHE A 11 15.75 31.26 30.59
N LEU A 12 15.01 30.71 31.54
CA LEU A 12 14.39 29.39 31.43
C LEU A 12 13.19 29.50 30.46
N SER A 13 13.38 29.13 29.21
CA SER A 13 12.28 28.91 28.29
C SER A 13 11.63 27.56 28.61
N VAL A 14 10.48 27.61 29.28
CA VAL A 14 9.61 26.45 29.47
C VAL A 14 9.00 26.13 28.10
N PHE A 15 9.53 25.15 27.39
CA PHE A 15 8.88 24.57 26.26
C PHE A 15 7.67 23.77 26.75
N THR A 16 6.50 24.35 26.74
CA THR A 16 5.25 23.61 26.81
C THR A 16 5.08 22.88 25.48
N TRP A 17 5.30 21.57 25.50
CA TRP A 17 4.86 20.71 24.41
C TRP A 17 3.33 20.71 24.44
N SER A 18 2.72 21.58 23.66
CA SER A 18 1.34 21.39 23.26
C SER A 18 1.32 20.16 22.38
N TYR A 19 0.82 19.04 22.90
CA TYR A 19 0.33 17.95 22.08
C TYR A 19 -0.79 18.54 21.21
N GLY A 20 -0.43 18.94 20.00
CA GLY A 20 -1.41 19.29 19.00
C GLY A 20 -2.29 18.07 18.81
N GLN A 21 -3.57 18.20 19.17
CA GLN A 21 -4.58 17.26 18.75
C GLN A 21 -4.45 17.18 17.24
N GLN A 22 -4.01 16.01 16.71
CA GLN A 22 -4.10 15.77 15.28
C GLN A 22 -5.55 16.03 14.89
N PRO A 23 -5.82 16.91 13.94
CA PRO A 23 -7.17 17.08 13.46
C PRO A 23 -7.61 15.69 12.99
N SER A 24 -8.65 15.16 13.63
CA SER A 24 -9.31 13.96 13.17
C SER A 24 -9.89 14.29 11.80
N VAL A 25 -9.15 14.01 10.74
CA VAL A 25 -9.66 14.14 9.37
C VAL A 25 -10.65 13.01 9.20
N SER A 26 -11.87 13.27 9.63
CA SER A 26 -12.93 12.27 9.69
C SER A 26 -13.46 11.90 8.30
N SER A 27 -13.16 12.69 7.27
CA SER A 27 -13.61 12.37 5.91
C SER A 27 -12.98 13.30 4.88
N VAL A 28 -12.66 12.77 3.73
CA VAL A 28 -12.23 13.51 2.54
C VAL A 28 -13.33 13.36 1.49
N SER A 29 -13.78 14.48 0.94
CA SER A 29 -14.78 14.48 -0.12
C SER A 29 -14.07 14.51 -1.48
N PHE A 30 -14.41 13.58 -2.35
CA PHE A 30 -13.93 13.54 -3.74
C PHE A 30 -15.02 14.02 -4.68
N GLY A 31 -14.76 15.07 -5.44
CA GLY A 31 -15.58 15.54 -6.55
C GLY A 31 -17.09 15.58 -6.30
N SER A 32 -17.78 14.52 -6.52
CA SER A 32 -19.24 14.39 -6.37
C SER A 32 -19.74 14.18 -4.94
N GLY A 33 -18.96 14.51 -3.92
CA GLY A 33 -19.41 14.43 -2.52
C GLY A 33 -19.26 13.06 -1.86
N ALA A 34 -18.48 12.18 -2.42
CA ALA A 34 -18.14 10.91 -1.79
C ALA A 34 -17.17 11.12 -0.61
N LEU A 35 -17.43 10.42 0.47
CA LEU A 35 -16.64 10.50 1.69
C LEU A 35 -15.73 9.29 1.77
N VAL A 36 -14.42 9.52 1.74
CA VAL A 36 -13.43 8.52 2.13
C VAL A 36 -13.09 8.76 3.59
N SER A 37 -13.25 7.76 4.40
CA SER A 37 -12.93 7.88 5.81
C SER A 37 -11.67 7.08 6.15
N ARG A 38 -10.87 7.67 7.01
CA ARG A 38 -9.74 6.98 7.61
C ARG A 38 -10.23 5.76 8.37
N ALA A 39 -9.50 4.67 8.24
CA ALA A 39 -9.76 3.48 9.03
C ALA A 39 -9.63 3.76 10.51
N PRO A 40 -10.47 3.13 11.30
CA PRO A 40 -10.25 3.07 12.73
C PRO A 40 -8.95 2.32 13.01
N ASP A 41 -8.17 2.88 13.89
CA ASP A 41 -7.06 2.18 14.53
C ASP A 41 -7.60 0.90 15.17
N SER A 42 -6.90 -0.22 15.07
CA SER A 42 -7.34 -1.57 15.45
C SER A 42 -7.63 -1.78 16.95
N ARG A 43 -7.88 -0.73 17.71
CA ARG A 43 -8.09 -0.75 19.16
C ARG A 43 -9.48 -1.16 19.62
N GLY A 44 -10.21 -1.91 18.81
CA GLY A 44 -11.44 -2.55 19.26
C GLY A 44 -12.69 -1.63 19.33
N TRP A 45 -13.72 -2.11 20.01
CA TRP A 45 -15.07 -1.54 20.08
C TRP A 45 -15.18 -0.11 20.64
N THR A 46 -14.10 0.44 21.18
CA THR A 46 -14.04 1.80 21.72
C THR A 46 -13.63 2.85 20.70
N ASP A 47 -13.32 2.44 19.45
CA ASP A 47 -12.93 3.38 18.40
C ASP A 47 -14.11 4.30 18.05
N PRO A 48 -13.95 5.64 18.20
CA PRO A 48 -15.00 6.60 17.84
C PRO A 48 -15.48 6.46 16.40
N ALA A 49 -14.63 5.95 15.50
CA ALA A 49 -14.94 5.74 14.11
C ALA A 49 -16.03 4.68 13.89
N LEU A 50 -16.16 3.69 14.79
CA LEU A 50 -17.22 2.69 14.74
C LEU A 50 -18.59 3.24 15.20
N ASN A 51 -18.63 4.41 15.83
CA ASN A 51 -19.87 5.04 16.26
C ASN A 51 -20.60 5.79 15.15
N HIS A 52 -19.95 5.98 13.99
CA HIS A 52 -20.52 6.72 12.87
C HIS A 52 -20.73 5.82 11.66
N ASN A 53 -21.92 5.89 11.10
CA ASN A 53 -22.20 5.26 9.82
C ASN A 53 -21.55 6.07 8.69
N ARG A 54 -20.92 5.37 7.75
CA ARG A 54 -20.17 5.96 6.63
C ARG A 54 -20.70 5.48 5.30
N LEU A 55 -20.67 6.38 4.34
CA LEU A 55 -20.83 6.05 2.94
C LEU A 55 -19.45 5.72 2.36
N ILE A 56 -19.34 4.59 1.70
CA ILE A 56 -18.11 4.15 1.02
C ILE A 56 -18.28 4.39 -0.46
N GLN A 57 -17.30 5.04 -1.06
CA GLN A 57 -17.22 5.21 -2.50
C GLN A 57 -16.64 3.94 -3.12
N GLN A 58 -17.45 3.27 -3.91
CA GLN A 58 -17.04 2.10 -4.68
C GLN A 58 -16.99 2.46 -6.16
N ARG A 59 -15.84 2.24 -6.78
CA ARG A 59 -15.68 2.40 -8.20
C ARG A 59 -16.37 1.26 -8.96
N THR A 60 -17.20 1.60 -9.94
CA THR A 60 -17.95 0.64 -10.76
C THR A 60 -17.54 0.67 -12.23
N GLY A 61 -16.80 1.70 -12.65
CA GLY A 61 -16.32 1.89 -14.01
C GLY A 61 -15.30 3.01 -14.10
N GLU A 62 -14.94 3.42 -15.29
CA GLU A 62 -14.06 4.58 -15.51
C GLU A 62 -14.79 5.85 -15.11
N GLY A 63 -14.25 6.58 -14.13
CA GLY A 63 -14.86 7.79 -13.59
C GLY A 63 -16.24 7.59 -12.96
N VAL A 64 -16.71 6.35 -12.80
CA VAL A 64 -18.05 6.06 -12.28
C VAL A 64 -17.96 5.44 -10.90
N TYR A 65 -18.56 6.11 -9.93
CA TYR A 65 -18.59 5.68 -8.54
C TYR A 65 -20.00 5.51 -8.04
N LYS A 66 -20.19 4.51 -7.17
CA LYS A 66 -21.40 4.27 -6.42
C LYS A 66 -21.12 4.46 -4.94
N LEU A 67 -21.98 5.18 -4.25
CA LEU A 67 -22.00 5.22 -2.79
C LEU A 67 -22.72 4.00 -2.25
N ILE A 68 -22.04 3.26 -1.37
CA ILE A 68 -22.60 2.10 -0.66
C ILE A 68 -22.61 2.36 0.84
N GLY A 69 -23.55 1.77 1.54
CA GLY A 69 -23.77 2.03 2.96
C GLY A 69 -25.08 2.77 3.22
N PRO A 70 -25.24 3.41 4.38
CA PRO A 70 -24.19 3.69 5.38
C PRO A 70 -23.75 2.46 6.18
N TYR A 71 -22.44 2.34 6.45
CA TYR A 71 -21.85 1.25 7.21
C TYR A 71 -20.98 1.76 8.37
N LYS A 72 -20.90 0.98 9.44
CA LYS A 72 -19.80 1.03 10.40
C LYS A 72 -18.66 0.22 9.81
N VAL A 73 -17.44 0.73 9.81
CA VAL A 73 -16.34 0.12 9.07
C VAL A 73 -15.14 -0.13 9.96
N VAL A 74 -14.64 -1.36 9.93
CA VAL A 74 -13.39 -1.78 10.55
C VAL A 74 -12.32 -1.91 9.44
N GLY A 75 -11.09 -1.52 9.75
CA GLY A 75 -9.99 -1.57 8.79
C GLY A 75 -10.01 -0.40 7.80
N THR A 76 -9.13 -0.47 6.80
CA THR A 76 -8.94 0.58 5.80
C THR A 76 -8.90 0.02 4.40
N GLN A 77 -9.34 0.82 3.44
CA GLN A 77 -9.17 0.58 2.01
C GLN A 77 -7.75 0.91 1.51
N PHE A 78 -6.94 1.57 2.34
CA PHE A 78 -5.60 2.02 1.98
C PHE A 78 -4.53 1.05 2.45
N LEU A 79 -3.55 0.80 1.61
CA LEU A 79 -2.39 -0.03 1.93
C LEU A 79 -1.52 0.69 2.97
N TYR A 80 -1.30 0.04 4.11
CA TYR A 80 -0.57 0.59 5.26
C TYR A 80 -1.12 1.90 5.86
N GLY A 81 -2.31 2.34 5.44
CA GLY A 81 -2.93 3.61 5.87
C GLY A 81 -2.79 4.72 4.84
N GLU A 82 -2.89 5.96 5.29
CA GLU A 82 -2.91 7.16 4.46
C GLU A 82 -1.65 8.00 4.65
N HIS A 83 -1.36 8.90 3.69
CA HIS A 83 -0.34 9.95 3.79
C HIS A 83 1.11 9.45 3.90
N HIS A 84 1.48 8.40 3.17
CA HIS A 84 2.87 8.00 3.06
C HIS A 84 3.63 8.92 2.11
N LYS A 85 4.88 9.24 2.46
CA LYS A 85 5.78 9.92 1.54
C LYS A 85 6.11 9.02 0.35
N GLY A 86 6.18 9.60 -0.84
CA GLY A 86 6.45 8.82 -2.03
C GLY A 86 6.68 9.66 -3.28
N ASP A 87 6.95 8.95 -4.37
CA ASP A 87 7.14 9.51 -5.69
C ASP A 87 6.12 8.93 -6.66
N LEU A 88 5.64 9.74 -7.58
CA LEU A 88 4.61 9.37 -8.54
C LEU A 88 5.10 9.68 -9.96
N PHE A 89 4.92 8.71 -10.86
CA PHE A 89 5.35 8.80 -12.25
C PHE A 89 4.16 8.51 -13.16
N ALA A 90 3.89 9.43 -14.06
CA ALA A 90 2.93 9.32 -15.16
C ALA A 90 3.63 9.67 -16.46
N THR A 91 3.05 9.33 -17.59
CA THR A 91 3.64 9.54 -18.92
C THR A 91 4.12 10.97 -19.15
N GLU A 92 3.34 11.96 -18.68
CA GLU A 92 3.65 13.39 -18.90
C GLU A 92 4.03 14.16 -17.62
N ALA A 93 4.03 13.50 -16.46
CA ALA A 93 4.23 14.17 -15.18
C ALA A 93 5.00 13.30 -14.19
N LYS A 94 5.82 13.95 -13.38
CA LYS A 94 6.52 13.32 -12.26
C LYS A 94 6.38 14.19 -11.03
N ALA A 95 6.11 13.57 -9.90
CA ALA A 95 6.06 14.24 -8.62
C ALA A 95 6.91 13.48 -7.60
N TYR A 96 7.73 14.20 -6.84
CA TYR A 96 8.66 13.63 -5.89
C TYR A 96 8.36 14.10 -4.48
N ASN A 97 8.57 13.21 -3.51
CA ASN A 97 8.45 13.49 -2.08
C ASN A 97 7.07 14.12 -1.71
N ILE A 98 6.03 13.64 -2.34
CA ILE A 98 4.64 14.04 -2.06
C ILE A 98 4.00 13.03 -1.10
N PHE A 99 2.86 13.39 -0.52
CA PHE A 99 2.06 12.42 0.22
C PHE A 99 1.17 11.62 -0.73
N ILE A 100 1.22 10.29 -0.59
CA ILE A 100 0.51 9.31 -1.41
C ILE A 100 -0.29 8.38 -0.49
N SER A 101 -1.48 8.00 -0.93
CA SER A 101 -2.27 6.90 -0.36
C SER A 101 -2.69 5.97 -1.48
N TYR A 102 -2.42 4.66 -1.33
CA TYR A 102 -2.85 3.67 -2.32
C TYR A 102 -4.12 2.97 -1.86
N ASN A 103 -5.22 3.28 -2.56
CA ASN A 103 -6.53 2.69 -2.33
C ASN A 103 -6.62 1.33 -3.03
N THR A 104 -6.45 0.25 -2.28
CA THR A 104 -6.46 -1.13 -2.79
C THR A 104 -7.88 -1.67 -3.06
N PHE A 105 -8.92 -0.98 -2.60
CA PHE A 105 -10.30 -1.32 -2.88
C PHE A 105 -10.74 -0.83 -4.28
N ASN A 106 -10.41 0.42 -4.60
CA ASN A 106 -10.71 1.02 -5.90
C ASN A 106 -9.56 0.93 -6.91
N GLN A 107 -8.36 0.51 -6.47
CA GLN A 107 -7.12 0.50 -7.27
C GLN A 107 -6.70 1.89 -7.75
N GLU A 108 -6.79 2.88 -6.87
CA GLU A 108 -6.54 4.29 -7.15
C GLU A 108 -5.35 4.79 -6.36
N VAL A 109 -4.63 5.75 -6.93
CA VAL A 109 -3.57 6.48 -6.24
C VAL A 109 -4.09 7.87 -5.90
N GLU A 110 -4.13 8.14 -4.61
CA GLU A 110 -4.45 9.46 -4.07
C GLU A 110 -3.16 10.18 -3.71
N PHE A 111 -3.06 11.46 -4.03
CA PHE A 111 -1.90 12.26 -3.65
C PHE A 111 -2.30 13.68 -3.28
N TYR A 112 -1.49 14.30 -2.45
CA TYR A 112 -1.74 15.64 -1.93
C TYR A 112 -0.74 16.62 -2.53
N SER A 113 -1.26 17.66 -3.19
CA SER A 113 -0.41 18.71 -3.73
C SER A 113 -0.04 19.72 -2.65
N SER A 114 1.10 20.38 -2.80
CA SER A 114 1.52 21.46 -1.91
C SER A 114 0.56 22.66 -1.92
N SER A 115 -0.17 22.86 -3.00
CA SER A 115 -1.18 23.91 -3.13
C SER A 115 -2.52 23.58 -2.47
N ASN A 116 -2.77 22.31 -2.18
CA ASN A 116 -4.01 21.85 -1.54
C ASN A 116 -3.75 20.61 -0.67
N PRO A 117 -3.09 20.79 0.50
CA PRO A 117 -2.67 19.69 1.34
C PRO A 117 -3.83 18.94 2.03
N ASP A 118 -4.99 19.58 2.12
CA ASP A 118 -6.15 19.02 2.82
C ASP A 118 -7.07 18.22 1.90
N LYS A 119 -6.82 18.25 0.59
CA LYS A 119 -7.71 17.64 -0.40
C LYS A 119 -6.92 16.76 -1.38
N PRO A 120 -7.06 15.43 -1.31
CA PRO A 120 -6.36 14.56 -2.25
C PRO A 120 -6.86 14.77 -3.67
N LEU A 121 -5.93 14.63 -4.59
CA LEU A 121 -6.20 14.41 -6.00
C LEU A 121 -6.19 12.91 -6.24
N VAL A 122 -7.24 12.39 -6.84
CA VAL A 122 -7.37 10.96 -7.14
C VAL A 122 -6.96 10.73 -8.59
N LYS A 123 -6.08 9.77 -8.79
CA LYS A 123 -5.71 9.27 -10.11
C LYS A 123 -6.30 7.89 -10.33
N GLU A 124 -7.02 7.76 -11.42
CA GLU A 124 -7.61 6.51 -11.83
C GLU A 124 -6.54 5.48 -12.25
N PRO A 125 -6.87 4.17 -12.18
CA PRO A 125 -5.97 3.15 -12.69
C PRO A 125 -5.57 3.42 -14.15
N GLY A 126 -4.26 3.50 -14.39
CA GLY A 126 -3.69 3.78 -15.70
C GLY A 126 -3.33 5.24 -15.98
N GLU A 127 -3.75 6.18 -15.15
CA GLU A 127 -3.25 7.56 -15.22
C GLU A 127 -1.87 7.72 -14.56
N VAL A 128 -1.50 6.77 -13.69
CA VAL A 128 -0.19 6.67 -13.06
C VAL A 128 0.50 5.42 -13.58
N ASP A 129 1.69 5.57 -14.16
CA ASP A 129 2.48 4.44 -14.68
C ASP A 129 3.13 3.64 -13.54
N SER A 130 3.65 4.35 -12.56
CA SER A 130 4.26 3.76 -11.37
C SER A 130 4.31 4.74 -10.21
N PHE A 131 4.46 4.23 -9.00
CA PHE A 131 4.70 5.04 -7.81
C PHE A 131 5.55 4.29 -6.80
N THR A 132 6.17 5.04 -5.90
CA THR A 132 6.96 4.49 -4.80
C THR A 132 6.44 5.04 -3.49
N ILE A 133 6.18 4.19 -2.52
CA ILE A 133 5.97 4.57 -1.12
C ILE A 133 7.31 4.45 -0.42
N GLN A 134 7.77 5.52 0.23
CA GLN A 134 9.04 5.53 0.96
C GLN A 134 8.92 4.68 2.23
N ALA A 135 10.09 4.28 2.78
CA ALA A 135 10.12 3.59 4.06
C ALA A 135 9.50 4.46 5.16
N ASP A 136 8.62 3.86 5.93
CA ASP A 136 7.97 4.47 7.09
C ASP A 136 7.84 3.41 8.21
N PRO A 137 8.83 3.29 9.09
CA PRO A 137 8.80 2.30 10.16
C PRO A 137 7.60 2.44 11.11
N ALA A 138 7.01 3.63 11.22
CA ALA A 138 5.81 3.84 12.03
C ALA A 138 4.56 3.19 11.43
N ALA A 139 4.59 2.92 10.13
CA ALA A 139 3.55 2.22 9.37
C ALA A 139 3.97 0.79 8.97
N ASP A 140 4.99 0.22 9.60
CA ASP A 140 5.56 -1.10 9.28
C ASP A 140 6.14 -1.23 7.86
N ILE A 141 6.47 -0.12 7.20
CA ILE A 141 7.11 -0.08 5.90
C ILE A 141 8.62 0.01 6.10
N LEU A 142 9.30 -1.15 6.14
CA LEU A 142 10.73 -1.22 6.46
C LEU A 142 11.64 -0.81 5.29
N SER A 143 11.16 -0.86 4.05
CA SER A 143 11.89 -0.48 2.84
C SER A 143 10.95 0.17 1.84
N PRO A 144 11.46 0.98 0.89
CA PRO A 144 10.62 1.58 -0.13
C PRO A 144 9.87 0.53 -0.95
N LEU A 145 8.57 0.74 -1.15
CA LEU A 145 7.69 -0.12 -1.92
C LEU A 145 7.49 0.50 -3.31
N LYS A 146 7.88 -0.22 -4.35
CA LYS A 146 7.72 0.22 -5.74
C LYS A 146 6.53 -0.48 -6.37
N PHE A 147 5.68 0.28 -7.03
CA PHE A 147 4.50 -0.21 -7.73
C PHE A 147 4.55 0.16 -9.21
N ILE A 148 4.13 -0.75 -10.07
CA ILE A 148 4.00 -0.54 -11.50
C ILE A 148 2.58 -0.91 -11.96
N TYR A 149 2.03 -0.15 -12.88
CA TYR A 149 0.72 -0.43 -13.46
C TYR A 149 0.76 -1.65 -14.38
N GLY A 150 -0.26 -2.52 -14.30
CA GLY A 150 -0.29 -3.81 -14.99
C GLY A 150 -0.12 -3.74 -16.50
N ALA A 151 -0.57 -2.67 -17.17
CA ALA A 151 -0.38 -2.52 -18.61
C ALA A 151 1.10 -2.58 -19.03
N HIS A 152 2.02 -2.07 -18.21
CA HIS A 152 3.47 -2.15 -18.45
C HIS A 152 4.02 -3.58 -18.31
N LEU A 153 3.26 -4.47 -17.67
CA LEU A 153 3.55 -5.90 -17.55
C LEU A 153 2.78 -6.76 -18.57
N GLY A 154 2.11 -6.11 -19.54
CA GLY A 154 1.36 -6.79 -20.60
C GLY A 154 0.03 -7.37 -20.15
N THR A 155 -0.47 -7.05 -18.96
CA THR A 155 -1.80 -7.45 -18.52
C THR A 155 -2.87 -6.40 -18.88
N LYS A 156 -4.11 -6.85 -19.04
CA LYS A 156 -5.27 -5.98 -19.30
C LYS A 156 -6.00 -5.58 -18.01
N ASP A 157 -5.60 -6.12 -16.88
CA ASP A 157 -6.21 -5.76 -15.62
C ASP A 157 -5.77 -4.35 -15.15
N LYS A 158 -6.60 -3.72 -14.36
CA LYS A 158 -6.38 -2.35 -13.88
C LYS A 158 -5.81 -2.35 -12.46
N PHE A 159 -4.74 -3.11 -12.23
CA PHE A 159 -4.09 -3.25 -10.94
C PHE A 159 -2.68 -2.67 -10.95
N TYR A 160 -2.22 -2.29 -9.75
CA TYR A 160 -0.81 -2.01 -9.49
C TYR A 160 -0.15 -3.24 -8.86
N TYR A 161 1.09 -3.48 -9.26
CA TYR A 161 1.92 -4.60 -8.82
C TYR A 161 3.14 -4.07 -8.09
N GLN A 162 3.30 -4.45 -6.82
CA GLN A 162 4.50 -4.15 -6.06
C GLN A 162 5.64 -5.03 -6.54
N GLU A 163 6.80 -4.43 -6.86
CA GLU A 163 8.04 -5.16 -7.11
C GLU A 163 8.59 -5.67 -5.77
N VAL A 164 8.61 -6.99 -5.57
CA VAL A 164 9.08 -7.65 -4.34
C VAL A 164 10.53 -8.09 -4.48
N ALA A 165 10.90 -8.65 -5.64
CA ALA A 165 12.27 -8.99 -5.96
C ALA A 165 12.55 -8.66 -7.43
N ALA A 166 13.50 -7.76 -7.65
CA ALA A 166 14.00 -7.43 -8.98
C ALA A 166 14.99 -8.49 -9.48
N GLY A 167 15.04 -8.70 -10.80
CA GLY A 167 16.00 -9.60 -11.41
C GLY A 167 16.19 -9.33 -12.90
N ASP A 168 17.24 -9.89 -13.48
CA ASP A 168 17.57 -9.67 -14.88
C ASP A 168 16.56 -10.35 -15.81
N ARG A 169 16.15 -11.57 -15.46
CA ARG A 169 15.15 -12.34 -16.21
C ARG A 169 13.79 -12.38 -15.53
N PHE A 170 13.76 -12.76 -14.25
CA PHE A 170 12.50 -12.92 -13.52
C PHE A 170 12.34 -11.83 -12.46
N VAL A 171 11.18 -11.19 -12.44
CA VAL A 171 10.80 -10.23 -11.41
C VAL A 171 9.61 -10.77 -10.64
N LEU A 172 9.70 -10.78 -9.31
CA LEU A 172 8.59 -11.15 -8.44
C LEU A 172 7.75 -9.94 -8.12
N TYR A 173 6.45 -10.09 -8.29
CA TYR A 173 5.46 -9.06 -7.99
C TYR A 173 4.43 -9.54 -6.97
N LYS A 174 3.88 -8.58 -6.23
CA LYS A 174 2.76 -8.78 -5.31
C LYS A 174 1.64 -7.81 -5.66
N ARG A 175 0.43 -8.33 -5.81
CA ARG A 175 -0.77 -7.55 -6.08
C ARG A 175 -1.64 -7.52 -4.85
N TYR A 176 -2.11 -6.35 -4.46
CA TYR A 176 -3.03 -6.17 -3.35
C TYR A 176 -4.44 -5.87 -3.83
N LYS A 177 -5.42 -6.33 -3.06
CA LYS A 177 -6.83 -6.04 -3.25
C LYS A 177 -7.53 -6.04 -1.91
N SER A 178 -8.25 -4.98 -1.59
CA SER A 178 -9.17 -4.96 -0.45
C SER A 178 -10.57 -5.31 -0.89
N GLU A 179 -11.28 -6.05 -0.05
CA GLU A 179 -12.69 -6.35 -0.21
C GLU A 179 -13.46 -5.88 1.03
N LEU A 180 -14.66 -5.33 0.83
CA LEU A 180 -15.51 -4.90 1.92
C LEU A 180 -16.51 -6.01 2.23
N GLY A 181 -16.19 -6.79 3.26
CA GLY A 181 -16.97 -7.93 3.72
C GLY A 181 -17.83 -7.66 4.96
N TYR A 182 -18.54 -8.69 5.39
CA TYR A 182 -19.22 -8.71 6.69
C TYR A 182 -18.22 -9.13 7.78
N VAL A 183 -18.36 -8.56 8.96
CA VAL A 183 -17.62 -9.04 10.13
C VAL A 183 -18.22 -10.38 10.57
N SER A 184 -17.49 -11.46 10.42
CA SER A 184 -17.97 -12.84 10.60
C SER A 184 -18.48 -13.17 12.02
N SER A 185 -18.03 -12.43 13.02
CA SER A 185 -18.42 -12.66 14.42
C SER A 185 -19.70 -11.93 14.87
N ASN A 186 -20.35 -11.16 13.98
CA ASN A 186 -21.42 -10.29 14.41
C ASN A 186 -22.57 -10.18 13.37
N TYR A 187 -23.27 -11.29 13.15
CA TYR A 187 -24.42 -11.37 12.24
C TYR A 187 -25.61 -10.47 12.64
N VAL A 188 -25.60 -9.94 13.87
CA VAL A 188 -26.68 -9.10 14.40
C VAL A 188 -26.57 -7.65 13.89
N GLN A 189 -25.37 -7.21 13.48
CA GLN A 189 -25.15 -5.85 12.99
C GLN A 189 -24.88 -5.85 11.48
N ALA A 190 -25.95 -5.86 10.70
CA ALA A 190 -25.85 -5.86 9.23
C ALA A 190 -25.14 -4.63 8.66
N GLU A 191 -25.06 -3.54 9.42
CA GLU A 191 -24.31 -2.32 9.05
C GLU A 191 -22.80 -2.40 9.33
N LEU A 192 -22.32 -3.42 10.08
CA LEU A 192 -20.90 -3.58 10.35
C LEU A 192 -20.19 -4.27 9.19
N ARG A 193 -19.16 -3.63 8.64
CA ARG A 193 -18.33 -4.11 7.54
C ARG A 193 -16.85 -4.04 7.91
N GLN A 194 -16.07 -4.84 7.23
CA GLN A 194 -14.61 -4.87 7.38
C GLN A 194 -13.94 -4.83 6.03
N PHE A 195 -12.88 -4.02 5.92
CA PHE A 195 -11.96 -4.13 4.79
C PHE A 195 -10.96 -5.24 5.06
N ASP A 196 -11.02 -6.27 4.25
CA ASP A 196 -10.09 -7.39 4.27
C ASP A 196 -9.06 -7.21 3.15
N LEU A 197 -7.80 -6.99 3.51
CA LEU A 197 -6.70 -6.87 2.58
C LEU A 197 -6.21 -8.25 2.18
N GLY A 198 -6.43 -8.61 0.91
CA GLY A 198 -5.85 -9.79 0.29
C GLY A 198 -4.65 -9.45 -0.58
N PHE A 199 -3.82 -10.44 -0.84
CA PHE A 199 -2.73 -10.30 -1.79
C PHE A 199 -2.47 -11.60 -2.55
N GLU A 200 -1.84 -11.45 -3.73
CA GLU A 200 -1.46 -12.55 -4.60
C GLU A 200 -0.08 -12.30 -5.18
N TYR A 201 0.69 -13.36 -5.37
CA TYR A 201 2.00 -13.28 -6.01
C TYR A 201 1.93 -13.57 -7.49
N TYR A 202 2.78 -12.87 -8.24
CA TYR A 202 2.96 -13.02 -9.69
C TYR A 202 4.46 -12.98 -9.99
N TYR A 203 4.84 -13.51 -11.13
CA TYR A 203 6.17 -13.27 -11.67
C TYR A 203 6.09 -12.81 -13.12
N TYR A 204 7.03 -11.97 -13.50
CA TYR A 204 7.19 -11.50 -14.86
C TYR A 204 8.46 -12.11 -15.47
N ASP A 205 8.31 -12.83 -16.57
CA ASP A 205 9.41 -13.35 -17.38
C ASP A 205 9.72 -12.31 -18.46
N LYS A 206 10.86 -11.61 -18.33
CA LYS A 206 11.27 -10.55 -19.27
C LYS A 206 11.56 -11.06 -20.67
N GLU A 207 12.00 -12.33 -20.82
CA GLU A 207 12.23 -12.93 -22.13
C GLU A 207 10.91 -13.20 -22.85
N LYS A 208 9.92 -13.73 -22.14
CA LYS A 208 8.60 -14.05 -22.68
C LYS A 208 7.64 -12.89 -22.66
N LYS A 209 8.00 -11.80 -21.97
CA LYS A 209 7.18 -10.60 -21.78
C LYS A 209 5.78 -10.93 -21.25
N ASN A 210 5.69 -11.82 -20.29
CA ASN A 210 4.42 -12.22 -19.72
C ASN A 210 4.42 -12.25 -18.19
N LEU A 211 3.29 -11.83 -17.63
CA LEU A 211 3.00 -11.88 -16.20
C LEU A 211 2.18 -13.12 -15.90
N LYS A 212 2.61 -13.91 -14.91
CA LYS A 212 1.90 -15.12 -14.48
C LYS A 212 1.67 -15.13 -12.97
N LYS A 213 0.49 -15.61 -12.58
CA LYS A 213 0.17 -15.84 -11.18
C LYS A 213 1.00 -17.00 -10.63
N LEU A 214 1.56 -16.82 -9.44
CA LEU A 214 2.39 -17.80 -8.74
C LEU A 214 1.75 -18.19 -7.41
N LYS A 215 1.63 -19.49 -7.16
CA LYS A 215 1.24 -19.99 -5.84
C LYS A 215 2.46 -19.96 -4.92
N ALA A 216 2.34 -19.30 -3.78
CA ALA A 216 3.43 -19.12 -2.81
C ALA A 216 3.59 -20.37 -1.91
N ASN A 217 4.05 -21.48 -2.48
CA ASN A 217 4.49 -22.67 -1.76
C ASN A 217 5.62 -23.35 -2.51
N ALA A 218 6.46 -24.08 -1.77
CA ALA A 218 7.67 -24.72 -2.29
C ALA A 218 7.43 -25.61 -3.52
N SER A 219 6.41 -26.44 -3.47
CA SER A 219 6.05 -27.38 -4.52
C SER A 219 5.66 -26.68 -5.83
N SER A 220 4.85 -25.62 -5.75
CA SER A 220 4.40 -24.86 -6.91
C SER A 220 5.55 -24.08 -7.54
N VAL A 221 6.41 -23.45 -6.74
CA VAL A 221 7.58 -22.69 -7.21
C VAL A 221 8.57 -23.62 -7.90
N THR A 222 8.92 -24.74 -7.28
CA THR A 222 9.84 -25.74 -7.88
C THR A 222 9.30 -26.28 -9.19
N LYS A 223 7.99 -26.62 -9.24
CA LYS A 223 7.34 -27.13 -10.46
C LYS A 223 7.34 -26.10 -11.59
N GLU A 224 7.01 -24.84 -11.29
CA GLU A 224 6.93 -23.77 -12.30
C GLU A 224 8.27 -23.50 -12.98
N PHE A 225 9.37 -23.54 -12.20
CA PHE A 225 10.71 -23.22 -12.71
C PHE A 225 11.58 -24.44 -13.04
N LYS A 226 11.07 -25.67 -12.91
CA LYS A 226 11.81 -26.91 -13.20
C LYS A 226 12.46 -26.93 -14.60
N GLY A 227 11.81 -26.31 -15.58
CA GLY A 227 12.34 -26.21 -16.96
C GLY A 227 13.39 -25.12 -17.18
N VAL A 228 13.64 -24.28 -16.17
CA VAL A 228 14.60 -23.16 -16.25
C VAL A 228 15.86 -23.51 -15.48
N THR A 229 15.71 -23.89 -14.20
CA THR A 229 16.81 -24.28 -13.33
C THR A 229 16.29 -25.12 -12.16
N ASP A 230 17.14 -25.96 -11.59
CA ASP A 230 16.81 -26.72 -10.40
C ASP A 230 17.05 -25.90 -9.14
N ILE A 231 15.96 -25.34 -8.62
CA ILE A 231 15.94 -24.57 -7.37
C ILE A 231 15.52 -25.41 -6.15
N SER A 232 15.35 -26.71 -6.31
CA SER A 232 14.86 -27.60 -5.23
C SER A 232 15.74 -27.59 -3.99
N LYS A 233 17.02 -27.27 -4.13
CA LYS A 233 17.97 -27.16 -3.01
C LYS A 233 17.82 -25.88 -2.19
N VAL A 234 17.20 -24.85 -2.74
CA VAL A 234 17.06 -23.52 -2.11
C VAL A 234 15.63 -23.31 -1.60
N VAL A 235 14.68 -23.99 -2.22
CA VAL A 235 13.25 -23.90 -1.92
C VAL A 235 12.87 -24.98 -0.90
N ASN A 236 12.58 -24.57 0.34
CA ASN A 236 12.15 -25.42 1.43
C ASN A 236 10.74 -25.05 1.87
N GLN A 237 9.89 -26.03 2.17
CA GLN A 237 8.51 -25.78 2.63
C GLN A 237 8.48 -25.07 3.98
N ASP A 238 9.37 -25.40 4.89
CA ASP A 238 9.43 -24.75 6.22
C ASP A 238 9.69 -23.22 6.10
N ASP A 239 10.53 -22.81 5.14
CA ASP A 239 10.78 -21.39 4.87
C ASP A 239 9.48 -20.68 4.42
N PHE A 240 8.66 -21.34 3.58
CA PHE A 240 7.36 -20.82 3.14
C PHE A 240 6.33 -20.76 4.25
N ASP A 241 6.34 -21.72 5.16
CA ASP A 241 5.42 -21.74 6.31
C ASP A 241 5.78 -20.66 7.34
N LEU A 242 7.06 -20.32 7.46
CA LEU A 242 7.53 -19.24 8.33
C LEU A 242 7.32 -17.85 7.72
N ASN A 243 7.76 -17.65 6.49
CA ASN A 243 7.65 -16.36 5.78
C ASN A 243 7.64 -16.55 4.26
N GLN A 244 6.46 -16.60 3.68
CA GLN A 244 6.26 -16.80 2.25
C GLN A 244 7.02 -15.80 1.37
N GLU A 245 7.02 -14.52 1.76
CA GLU A 245 7.63 -13.47 0.96
C GLU A 245 9.15 -13.59 0.94
N ALA A 246 9.77 -13.81 2.10
CA ALA A 246 11.21 -14.00 2.20
C ALA A 246 11.66 -15.28 1.47
N ALA A 247 10.89 -16.37 1.55
CA ALA A 247 11.16 -17.60 0.83
C ALA A 247 11.09 -17.40 -0.71
N LEU A 248 10.09 -16.66 -1.18
CA LEU A 248 9.97 -16.29 -2.60
C LEU A 248 11.13 -15.40 -3.06
N GLN A 249 11.51 -14.38 -2.27
CA GLN A 249 12.65 -13.51 -2.60
C GLN A 249 13.93 -14.34 -2.78
N LYS A 250 14.25 -15.21 -1.83
CA LYS A 250 15.40 -16.12 -1.89
C LYS A 250 15.37 -17.02 -3.14
N ALA A 251 14.20 -17.59 -3.47
CA ALA A 251 14.03 -18.41 -4.67
C ALA A 251 14.28 -17.62 -5.96
N PHE A 252 13.77 -16.37 -6.04
CA PHE A 252 13.97 -15.52 -7.22
C PHE A 252 15.37 -14.96 -7.35
N GLU A 253 16.08 -14.72 -6.25
CA GLU A 253 17.51 -14.40 -6.27
C GLU A 253 18.31 -15.55 -6.90
N GLU A 254 18.05 -16.80 -6.51
CA GLU A 254 18.75 -17.96 -7.07
C GLU A 254 18.39 -18.22 -8.53
N LEU A 255 17.11 -18.09 -8.90
CA LEU A 255 16.69 -18.15 -10.31
C LEU A 255 17.43 -17.17 -11.19
N ASN A 256 17.57 -15.93 -10.74
CA ASN A 256 18.26 -14.89 -11.52
C ASN A 256 19.79 -15.07 -11.54
N LYS A 257 20.41 -15.63 -10.49
CA LYS A 257 21.84 -16.00 -10.50
C LYS A 257 22.12 -17.08 -11.55
N SER A 258 21.28 -18.12 -11.56
CA SER A 258 21.44 -19.26 -12.47
C SER A 258 21.25 -18.90 -13.94
N THR A 259 20.53 -17.81 -14.24
CA THR A 259 20.27 -17.35 -15.61
C THR A 259 21.28 -16.34 -16.13
N LYS A 260 22.23 -15.85 -15.30
CA LYS A 260 23.32 -14.96 -15.71
C LYS A 260 24.48 -15.66 -16.45
N GLY A 261 24.48 -16.97 -16.51
CA GLY A 261 25.57 -17.79 -17.05
C GLY A 261 25.37 -18.30 -18.48
N PHE A 262 24.43 -17.73 -19.23
CA PHE A 262 24.18 -18.10 -20.62
C PHE A 262 24.30 -16.91 -21.55
#